data_aba921cb832bd1728e54d65857cac7be
#
_entry.id   aba921cb832bd1728e54d65857cac7be
#
_cell.length_a   1.000
_cell.length_b   1.000
_cell.length_c   1.000
_cell.angle_alpha   90.00
_cell.angle_beta   90.00
_cell.angle_gamma   90.00
#
_symmetry.space_group_name_H-M   'P 1'
#
loop_
_entity.id
_entity.type
_entity.pdbx_description
1 polymer ?
#
loop_
_entity_poly.entity_id
_entity_poly.type
_entity_poly.pdbx_seq_one_letter_code
_entity_poly.pdbx_strand_id
1 'polypeptide(L)'
;MGLESTKSIIIEKIFRHPIKSISREELTQIKLERRKAIPFDRMWALVHEKSSFDESSNEWQPCSKFLRGSIMPTLSAVESERLDDQKYTFKHPDLKSISLDLSDHVDRASFVNWMLPICSDKLPKPTKLVCVADTALTDTPFQSISINSLDSLEDLSNKAGISLEPERFRGNIWIRTGKPWAEFDWVGELIKIDEVELKVVDRIERCNATKTNTKTGQHNCDTIKILNDRFNHQDFGVYCSVRAPGTIRINSVLSLN
;
A
#
# COMPACT_ATOMS: atom_id res chain seq x y z
N MET A 1 -28.37 28.97 -16.50
CA MET A 1 -27.03 28.43 -16.36
C MET A 1 -26.92 27.93 -14.91
N GLY A 2 -27.18 26.62 -14.71
CA GLY A 2 -27.04 26.02 -13.41
C GLY A 2 -25.55 25.91 -13.06
N LEU A 3 -25.17 26.41 -11.88
CA LEU A 3 -23.88 26.15 -11.28
C LEU A 3 -23.79 24.64 -11.09
N GLU A 4 -23.00 23.95 -11.92
CA GLU A 4 -22.56 22.59 -11.59
C GLU A 4 -21.85 22.70 -10.24
N SER A 5 -22.47 22.15 -9.20
CA SER A 5 -21.85 21.97 -7.89
C SER A 5 -20.63 21.07 -8.13
N THR A 6 -19.46 21.66 -8.20
CA THR A 6 -18.20 20.91 -8.17
C THR A 6 -18.20 20.11 -6.88
N LYS A 7 -18.44 18.79 -6.98
CA LYS A 7 -18.37 17.89 -5.82
C LYS A 7 -16.97 18.02 -5.22
N SER A 8 -16.92 18.34 -3.93
CA SER A 8 -15.67 18.37 -3.19
C SER A 8 -14.98 17.01 -3.26
N ILE A 9 -13.69 17.01 -3.54
CA ILE A 9 -12.85 15.79 -3.48
C ILE A 9 -12.63 15.50 -2.01
N ILE A 10 -13.03 14.30 -1.54
CA ILE A 10 -12.96 13.92 -0.14
C ILE A 10 -12.17 12.65 0.08
N ILE A 11 -11.54 12.53 1.24
CA ILE A 11 -10.92 11.28 1.69
C ILE A 11 -12.00 10.33 2.19
N GLU A 12 -12.09 9.16 1.56
CA GLU A 12 -13.01 8.09 1.95
C GLU A 12 -12.36 7.03 2.83
N LYS A 13 -11.06 6.71 2.56
CA LYS A 13 -10.32 5.70 3.32
C LYS A 13 -8.86 6.11 3.48
N ILE A 14 -8.27 5.71 4.61
CA ILE A 14 -6.83 5.81 4.87
C ILE A 14 -6.33 4.44 5.29
N PHE A 15 -5.34 3.90 4.56
CA PHE A 15 -4.70 2.64 4.90
C PHE A 15 -3.23 2.84 5.24
N ARG A 16 -2.77 2.04 6.17
CA ARG A 16 -1.37 1.81 6.48
C ARG A 16 -1.04 0.34 6.28
N HIS A 17 0.16 0.05 5.83
CA HIS A 17 0.65 -1.29 5.54
C HIS A 17 1.93 -1.56 6.32
N PRO A 18 1.88 -2.02 7.57
CA PRO A 18 3.05 -2.13 8.44
C PRO A 18 4.19 -2.98 7.88
N ILE A 19 3.84 -4.05 7.16
CA ILE A 19 4.80 -4.96 6.54
C ILE A 19 4.66 -4.90 5.02
N LYS A 20 5.77 -4.76 4.30
CA LYS A 20 5.79 -4.76 2.83
C LYS A 20 5.13 -6.03 2.27
N SER A 21 4.20 -5.86 1.33
CA SER A 21 3.41 -6.93 0.67
C SER A 21 2.45 -7.71 1.58
N ILE A 22 2.41 -7.43 2.86
CA ILE A 22 1.64 -8.14 3.88
C ILE A 22 0.85 -7.13 4.68
N SER A 23 -0.29 -7.55 5.22
CA SER A 23 -1.11 -6.81 6.18
C SER A 23 -1.59 -5.42 5.74
N ARG A 24 -2.56 -4.92 6.41
CA ARG A 24 -3.10 -3.56 6.29
C ARG A 24 -3.84 -3.18 7.56
N GLU A 25 -3.93 -1.89 7.79
CA GLU A 25 -4.72 -1.27 8.84
C GLU A 25 -5.54 -0.14 8.23
N GLU A 26 -6.82 -0.05 8.56
CA GLU A 26 -7.67 1.09 8.20
C GLU A 26 -7.61 2.12 9.33
N LEU A 27 -7.39 3.38 8.98
CA LEU A 27 -7.21 4.47 9.91
C LEU A 27 -8.30 5.52 9.71
N THR A 28 -8.73 6.17 10.79
CA THR A 28 -9.65 7.31 10.72
C THR A 28 -8.93 8.64 10.53
N GLN A 29 -7.69 8.73 10.97
CA GLN A 29 -6.84 9.90 10.83
C GLN A 29 -5.36 9.51 10.88
N ILE A 30 -4.50 10.40 10.36
CA ILE A 30 -3.05 10.23 10.40
C ILE A 30 -2.35 11.59 10.40
N LYS A 31 -1.31 11.74 11.21
CA LYS A 31 -0.37 12.86 11.16
C LYS A 31 0.71 12.57 10.14
N LEU A 32 0.91 13.48 9.21
CA LEU A 32 1.93 13.41 8.17
C LEU A 32 3.08 14.35 8.49
N GLU A 33 4.29 13.91 8.21
CA GLU A 33 5.52 14.66 8.42
C GLU A 33 6.21 14.96 7.08
N ARG A 34 6.87 16.11 7.01
CA ARG A 34 7.56 16.55 5.79
C ARG A 34 8.59 15.52 5.32
N ARG A 35 8.50 15.11 4.05
CA ARG A 35 9.39 14.15 3.39
C ARG A 35 9.44 12.76 4.06
N LYS A 36 8.42 12.39 4.84
CA LYS A 36 8.28 11.05 5.39
C LYS A 36 7.06 10.34 4.79
N ALA A 37 7.11 9.03 4.75
CA ALA A 37 5.95 8.19 4.50
C ALA A 37 4.97 8.26 5.70
N ILE A 38 3.83 7.62 5.59
CA ILE A 38 2.92 7.45 6.73
C ILE A 38 3.67 6.73 7.88
N PRO A 39 3.58 7.20 9.12
CA PRO A 39 4.22 6.54 10.27
C PRO A 39 3.87 5.06 10.34
N PHE A 40 4.88 4.20 10.49
CA PHE A 40 4.80 2.74 10.50
C PHE A 40 4.38 2.08 9.18
N ASP A 41 4.20 2.83 8.10
CA ASP A 41 3.87 2.26 6.79
C ASP A 41 5.11 1.60 6.17
N ARG A 42 5.00 0.32 5.81
CA ARG A 42 6.11 -0.48 5.25
C ARG A 42 7.41 -0.39 6.05
N MET A 43 7.26 -0.27 7.36
CA MET A 43 8.38 -0.26 8.30
C MET A 43 9.12 -1.59 8.28
N TRP A 44 8.41 -2.68 8.05
CA TRP A 44 8.93 -4.04 8.04
C TRP A 44 8.89 -4.65 6.64
N ALA A 45 9.83 -5.56 6.35
CA ALA A 45 9.82 -6.39 5.15
C ALA A 45 10.42 -7.77 5.41
N LEU A 46 9.94 -8.79 4.69
CA LEU A 46 10.50 -10.14 4.72
C LEU A 46 11.63 -10.26 3.69
N VAL A 47 12.83 -10.52 4.16
CA VAL A 47 13.98 -10.90 3.35
C VAL A 47 13.87 -12.38 2.98
N HIS A 48 14.29 -12.75 1.77
CA HIS A 48 14.28 -14.14 1.30
C HIS A 48 15.69 -14.72 1.12
N GLU A 49 15.82 -16.02 1.09
CA GLU A 49 17.10 -16.77 1.06
C GLU A 49 18.04 -16.39 -0.09
N LYS A 50 17.50 -15.89 -1.23
CA LYS A 50 18.27 -15.44 -2.40
C LYS A 50 18.49 -13.92 -2.42
N SER A 51 18.19 -13.25 -1.31
CA SER A 51 18.32 -11.80 -1.22
C SER A 51 19.77 -11.38 -0.97
N SER A 52 20.13 -10.27 -1.59
CA SER A 52 21.35 -9.53 -1.28
C SER A 52 21.03 -8.28 -0.44
N PHE A 53 20.06 -8.37 0.48
CA PHE A 53 19.73 -7.30 1.41
C PHE A 53 20.94 -6.95 2.28
N ASP A 54 21.27 -5.67 2.34
CA ASP A 54 22.37 -5.19 3.18
C ASP A 54 21.81 -4.69 4.53
N GLU A 55 22.06 -5.45 5.59
CA GLU A 55 21.61 -5.12 6.94
C GLU A 55 22.40 -3.96 7.57
N SER A 56 23.56 -3.63 7.04
CA SER A 56 24.38 -2.50 7.52
C SER A 56 23.96 -1.15 6.96
N SER A 57 23.18 -1.16 5.89
CA SER A 57 22.70 0.05 5.24
C SER A 57 21.44 0.58 5.90
N ASN A 58 21.43 1.88 6.22
CA ASN A 58 20.22 2.61 6.64
C ASN A 58 19.47 3.24 5.47
N GLU A 59 19.85 2.92 4.23
CA GLU A 59 19.23 3.46 3.03
C GLU A 59 18.08 2.57 2.52
N TRP A 60 17.22 3.18 1.70
CA TRP A 60 16.20 2.44 0.97
C TRP A 60 16.83 1.39 0.06
N GLN A 61 16.21 0.21 0.02
CA GLN A 61 16.65 -0.87 -0.85
C GLN A 61 15.50 -1.34 -1.75
N PRO A 62 15.79 -1.78 -3.01
CA PRO A 62 14.76 -2.09 -3.99
C PRO A 62 13.91 -3.30 -3.59
N CYS A 63 12.68 -3.32 -4.06
CA CYS A 63 11.67 -4.33 -3.71
C CYS A 63 12.10 -5.77 -4.05
N SER A 64 13.07 -5.96 -4.96
CA SER A 64 13.65 -7.26 -5.31
C SER A 64 14.40 -7.94 -4.15
N LYS A 65 14.77 -7.19 -3.12
CA LYS A 65 15.42 -7.72 -1.91
C LYS A 65 14.43 -8.41 -0.96
N PHE A 66 13.14 -8.24 -1.17
CA PHE A 66 12.09 -8.68 -0.26
C PHE A 66 11.11 -9.64 -0.92
N LEU A 67 10.39 -10.42 -0.12
CA LEU A 67 9.23 -11.15 -0.61
C LEU A 67 8.16 -10.16 -1.09
N ARG A 68 7.56 -10.48 -2.24
CA ARG A 68 6.60 -9.61 -2.92
C ARG A 68 5.30 -10.33 -3.23
N GLY A 69 4.18 -9.65 -3.02
CA GLY A 69 2.85 -10.16 -3.41
C GLY A 69 2.71 -10.44 -4.92
N SER A 70 3.55 -9.80 -5.76
CA SER A 70 3.56 -10.05 -7.21
C SER A 70 4.05 -11.44 -7.62
N ILE A 71 4.82 -12.13 -6.76
CA ILE A 71 5.33 -13.47 -6.98
C ILE A 71 4.79 -14.49 -5.98
N MET A 72 4.32 -14.04 -4.82
CA MET A 72 3.74 -14.88 -3.75
C MET A 72 2.37 -14.31 -3.34
N PRO A 73 1.30 -14.62 -4.08
CA PRO A 73 -0.03 -14.04 -3.88
C PRO A 73 -0.60 -14.27 -2.49
N THR A 74 -0.28 -15.41 -1.85
CA THR A 74 -0.75 -15.78 -0.51
C THR A 74 -0.43 -14.73 0.56
N LEU A 75 0.64 -13.94 0.39
CA LEU A 75 0.98 -12.84 1.29
C LEU A 75 -0.14 -11.80 1.43
N SER A 76 -0.93 -11.60 0.37
CA SER A 76 -2.01 -10.60 0.35
C SER A 76 -3.18 -10.95 1.28
N ALA A 77 -3.34 -12.22 1.66
CA ALA A 77 -4.39 -12.69 2.55
C ALA A 77 -4.01 -12.60 4.04
N VAL A 78 -2.78 -12.20 4.36
CA VAL A 78 -2.39 -11.95 5.75
C VAL A 78 -3.00 -10.64 6.21
N GLU A 79 -3.81 -10.70 7.24
CA GLU A 79 -4.38 -9.55 7.94
C GLU A 79 -3.59 -9.27 9.22
N SER A 80 -3.56 -8.02 9.64
CA SER A 80 -2.99 -7.62 10.93
C SER A 80 -3.95 -6.72 11.69
N GLU A 81 -3.98 -6.91 12.99
CA GLU A 81 -4.62 -6.03 13.95
C GLU A 81 -3.53 -5.52 14.90
N ARG A 82 -3.36 -4.19 14.95
CA ARG A 82 -2.38 -3.58 15.82
C ARG A 82 -2.94 -3.49 17.23
N LEU A 83 -2.21 -4.03 18.19
CA LEU A 83 -2.56 -3.99 19.60
C LEU A 83 -1.86 -2.85 20.33
N ASP A 84 -0.62 -2.54 19.95
CA ASP A 84 0.25 -1.51 20.51
C ASP A 84 1.33 -1.15 19.48
N ASP A 85 2.27 -0.28 19.81
CA ASP A 85 3.23 0.30 18.85
C ASP A 85 3.92 -0.71 17.92
N GLN A 86 4.38 -1.83 18.45
CA GLN A 86 5.02 -2.90 17.66
C GLN A 86 4.35 -4.26 17.83
N LYS A 87 3.23 -4.31 18.58
CA LYS A 87 2.49 -5.55 18.84
C LYS A 87 1.34 -5.71 17.89
N TYR A 88 1.29 -6.86 17.24
CA TYR A 88 0.28 -7.19 16.24
C TYR A 88 -0.28 -8.59 16.46
N THR A 89 -1.56 -8.76 16.18
CA THR A 89 -2.15 -10.08 15.91
C THR A 89 -2.23 -10.27 14.41
N PHE A 90 -1.65 -11.37 13.90
CA PHE A 90 -1.70 -11.75 12.49
C PHE A 90 -2.68 -12.89 12.28
N LYS A 91 -3.43 -12.83 11.17
CA LYS A 91 -4.41 -13.83 10.75
C LYS A 91 -4.20 -14.18 9.29
N HIS A 92 -4.45 -15.43 8.93
CA HIS A 92 -4.51 -15.91 7.54
C HIS A 92 -5.52 -17.03 7.47
N PRO A 93 -6.29 -17.23 6.37
CA PRO A 93 -7.29 -18.29 6.26
C PRO A 93 -6.80 -19.69 6.59
N ASP A 94 -5.56 -20.00 6.21
CA ASP A 94 -4.97 -21.34 6.35
C ASP A 94 -4.06 -21.49 7.59
N LEU A 95 -3.95 -20.47 8.45
CA LEU A 95 -3.05 -20.48 9.63
C LEU A 95 -3.82 -20.13 10.91
N LYS A 96 -3.34 -20.67 12.04
CA LYS A 96 -3.77 -20.19 13.36
C LYS A 96 -3.26 -18.76 13.57
N SER A 97 -4.09 -17.93 14.18
CA SER A 97 -3.69 -16.56 14.55
C SER A 97 -2.49 -16.58 15.50
N ILE A 98 -1.62 -15.57 15.35
CA ILE A 98 -0.45 -15.39 16.22
C ILE A 98 -0.36 -13.92 16.65
N SER A 99 -0.03 -13.67 17.92
CA SER A 99 0.21 -12.33 18.45
C SER A 99 1.69 -12.19 18.80
N LEU A 100 2.33 -11.16 18.27
CA LEU A 100 3.78 -10.97 18.31
C LEU A 100 4.13 -9.51 18.59
N ASP A 101 5.24 -9.29 19.26
CA ASP A 101 5.90 -8.00 19.40
C ASP A 101 7.08 -7.93 18.40
N LEU A 102 6.90 -7.15 17.32
CA LEU A 102 7.93 -7.04 16.28
C LEU A 102 9.20 -6.27 16.74
N SER A 103 9.20 -5.66 17.91
CA SER A 103 10.43 -5.14 18.52
C SER A 103 11.33 -6.26 19.04
N ASP A 104 10.75 -7.40 19.42
CA ASP A 104 11.49 -8.58 19.89
C ASP A 104 12.01 -9.44 18.74
N HIS A 105 13.27 -9.86 18.81
CA HIS A 105 13.90 -10.65 17.75
C HIS A 105 13.41 -12.10 17.68
N VAL A 106 12.97 -12.68 18.82
CA VAL A 106 12.40 -14.04 18.86
C VAL A 106 11.03 -14.05 18.20
N ASP A 107 10.24 -13.01 18.46
CA ASP A 107 8.93 -12.82 17.84
C ASP A 107 9.03 -12.59 16.34
N ARG A 108 10.05 -11.84 15.87
CA ARG A 108 10.32 -11.72 14.42
C ARG A 108 10.67 -13.06 13.79
N ALA A 109 11.46 -13.89 14.45
CA ALA A 109 11.75 -15.26 13.98
C ALA A 109 10.49 -16.13 13.98
N SER A 110 9.65 -16.01 15.00
CA SER A 110 8.34 -16.68 15.09
C SER A 110 7.40 -16.28 13.96
N PHE A 111 7.39 -15.00 13.58
CA PHE A 111 6.62 -14.52 12.41
C PHE A 111 7.09 -15.17 11.10
N VAL A 112 8.42 -15.27 10.89
CA VAL A 112 8.99 -15.94 9.72
C VAL A 112 8.54 -17.40 9.67
N ASN A 113 8.65 -18.13 10.78
CA ASN A 113 8.23 -19.53 10.87
C ASN A 113 6.72 -19.70 10.63
N TRP A 114 5.90 -18.79 11.16
CA TRP A 114 4.46 -18.77 10.96
C TRP A 114 4.07 -18.59 9.49
N MET A 115 4.88 -17.84 8.72
CA MET A 115 4.64 -17.62 7.29
C MET A 115 5.03 -18.80 6.40
N LEU A 116 5.96 -19.69 6.84
CA LEU A 116 6.48 -20.77 6.00
C LEU A 116 5.41 -21.66 5.35
N PRO A 117 4.34 -22.10 6.04
CA PRO A 117 3.35 -23.00 5.46
C PRO A 117 2.59 -22.44 4.25
N ILE A 118 2.46 -21.11 4.15
CA ILE A 118 1.77 -20.44 3.04
C ILE A 118 2.72 -20.01 1.92
N CYS A 119 4.03 -20.24 2.09
CA CYS A 119 5.03 -19.93 1.10
C CYS A 119 5.23 -21.11 0.14
N SER A 120 5.12 -20.86 -1.16
CA SER A 120 5.35 -21.89 -2.20
C SER A 120 6.75 -22.49 -2.12
N ASP A 121 6.87 -23.82 -2.26
CA ASP A 121 8.16 -24.51 -2.31
C ASP A 121 8.98 -24.22 -3.56
N LYS A 122 8.33 -23.66 -4.58
CA LYS A 122 8.99 -23.28 -5.84
C LYS A 122 9.62 -21.88 -5.79
N LEU A 123 9.40 -21.13 -4.71
CA LEU A 123 9.85 -19.75 -4.55
C LEU A 123 10.84 -19.65 -3.38
N PRO A 124 11.71 -18.63 -3.40
CA PRO A 124 12.60 -18.35 -2.27
C PRO A 124 11.83 -18.17 -0.98
N LYS A 125 12.28 -18.87 0.10
CA LYS A 125 11.64 -18.83 1.42
C LYS A 125 12.02 -17.56 2.19
N PRO A 126 11.16 -17.06 3.08
CA PRO A 126 11.51 -15.98 4.00
C PRO A 126 12.58 -16.46 4.98
N THR A 127 13.52 -15.59 5.32
CA THR A 127 14.61 -15.86 6.27
C THR A 127 14.59 -14.93 7.46
N LYS A 128 14.24 -13.66 7.24
CA LYS A 128 14.23 -12.65 8.29
C LYS A 128 13.10 -11.64 8.05
N LEU A 129 12.53 -11.13 9.15
CA LEU A 129 11.74 -9.90 9.15
C LEU A 129 12.66 -8.75 9.59
N VAL A 130 12.82 -7.75 8.73
CA VAL A 130 13.76 -6.64 8.92
C VAL A 130 13.05 -5.31 8.87
N CYS A 131 13.63 -4.30 9.53
CA CYS A 131 13.29 -2.89 9.33
C CYS A 131 14.57 -2.10 9.03
N VAL A 132 14.40 -0.97 8.35
CA VAL A 132 15.47 0.02 8.16
C VAL A 132 15.09 1.26 8.96
N ALA A 133 15.99 1.73 9.80
CA ALA A 133 15.72 2.86 10.67
C ALA A 133 15.27 4.10 9.86
N ASP A 134 14.21 4.75 10.32
CA ASP A 134 13.64 5.96 9.72
C ASP A 134 13.27 5.87 8.21
N THR A 135 13.24 4.65 7.65
CA THR A 135 13.02 4.43 6.23
C THR A 135 11.87 3.46 5.99
N ALA A 136 10.76 3.96 5.41
CA ALA A 136 9.71 3.08 4.92
C ALA A 136 10.18 2.37 3.63
N LEU A 137 10.02 1.05 3.60
CA LEU A 137 10.42 0.19 2.47
C LEU A 137 9.36 0.22 1.35
N THR A 138 9.00 1.45 0.90
CA THR A 138 8.09 1.71 -0.22
C THR A 138 8.68 1.20 -1.54
N ASP A 139 7.91 1.28 -2.63
CA ASP A 139 8.39 0.85 -3.95
C ASP A 139 9.19 1.96 -4.68
N THR A 140 9.30 3.13 -4.07
CA THR A 140 10.07 4.28 -4.56
C THR A 140 11.29 4.56 -3.69
N PRO A 141 12.38 5.11 -4.26
CA PRO A 141 13.57 5.48 -3.48
C PRO A 141 13.36 6.72 -2.58
N PHE A 142 12.23 7.40 -2.71
CA PHE A 142 11.82 8.48 -1.81
C PHE A 142 10.66 8.03 -0.92
N GLN A 143 10.51 8.66 0.22
CA GLN A 143 9.44 8.37 1.18
C GLN A 143 8.10 8.85 0.63
N SER A 144 7.39 7.95 -0.05
CA SER A 144 6.15 8.24 -0.76
C SER A 144 4.90 7.90 0.05
N ILE A 145 3.84 8.65 -0.25
CA ILE A 145 2.46 8.33 0.11
C ILE A 145 1.70 8.17 -1.20
N SER A 146 0.77 7.21 -1.28
CA SER A 146 -0.03 7.01 -2.48
C SER A 146 -1.45 7.54 -2.31
N ILE A 147 -1.96 8.20 -3.37
CA ILE A 147 -3.36 8.58 -3.50
C ILE A 147 -3.99 7.78 -4.63
N ASN A 148 -5.15 7.21 -4.37
CA ASN A 148 -5.90 6.39 -5.32
C ASN A 148 -7.37 6.85 -5.34
N SER A 149 -8.03 6.77 -6.50
CA SER A 149 -9.42 7.15 -6.65
C SER A 149 -10.35 5.94 -6.60
N LEU A 150 -11.42 6.05 -5.82
CA LEU A 150 -12.51 5.06 -5.82
C LEU A 150 -13.31 5.11 -7.11
N ASP A 151 -13.40 6.28 -7.77
CA ASP A 151 -14.07 6.40 -9.07
C ASP A 151 -13.27 5.66 -10.15
N SER A 152 -11.93 5.75 -10.12
CA SER A 152 -11.05 4.97 -11.00
C SER A 152 -11.15 3.46 -10.72
N LEU A 153 -11.32 3.07 -9.44
CA LEU A 153 -11.53 1.68 -9.06
C LEU A 153 -12.87 1.14 -9.54
N GLU A 154 -13.91 1.95 -9.47
CA GLU A 154 -15.23 1.60 -10.01
C GLU A 154 -15.20 1.42 -11.53
N ASP A 155 -14.54 2.32 -12.26
CA ASP A 155 -14.38 2.19 -13.72
C ASP A 155 -13.58 0.93 -14.09
N LEU A 156 -12.47 0.66 -13.40
CA LEU A 156 -11.69 -0.57 -13.58
C LEU A 156 -12.51 -1.83 -13.25
N SER A 157 -13.30 -1.81 -12.17
CA SER A 157 -14.19 -2.90 -11.77
C SER A 157 -15.26 -3.19 -12.83
N ASN A 158 -15.84 -2.14 -13.40
CA ASN A 158 -16.81 -2.26 -14.49
C ASN A 158 -16.18 -2.91 -15.74
N LYS A 159 -14.93 -2.55 -16.09
CA LYS A 159 -14.21 -3.19 -17.20
C LYS A 159 -13.79 -4.62 -16.89
N ALA A 160 -13.55 -4.93 -15.62
CA ALA A 160 -13.20 -6.26 -15.14
C ALA A 160 -14.43 -7.21 -15.05
N GLY A 161 -15.66 -6.67 -14.98
CA GLY A 161 -16.88 -7.43 -14.74
C GLY A 161 -16.98 -8.03 -13.34
N ILE A 162 -16.15 -7.57 -12.39
CA ILE A 162 -16.18 -7.97 -10.98
C ILE A 162 -15.89 -6.75 -10.10
N SER A 163 -16.40 -6.75 -8.87
CA SER A 163 -16.05 -5.75 -7.89
C SER A 163 -14.61 -5.97 -7.40
N LEU A 164 -13.76 -4.97 -7.58
CA LEU A 164 -12.38 -4.96 -7.11
C LEU A 164 -12.30 -4.22 -5.78
N GLU A 165 -11.68 -4.85 -4.81
CA GLU A 165 -11.44 -4.24 -3.50
C GLU A 165 -10.21 -3.29 -3.54
N PRO A 166 -10.27 -2.10 -2.86
CA PRO A 166 -9.17 -1.16 -2.82
C PRO A 166 -7.89 -1.74 -2.20
N GLU A 167 -8.03 -2.68 -1.29
CA GLU A 167 -6.94 -3.32 -0.55
C GLU A 167 -5.91 -3.99 -1.45
N ARG A 168 -6.31 -4.51 -2.62
CA ARG A 168 -5.39 -5.15 -3.59
C ARG A 168 -4.35 -4.20 -4.17
N PHE A 169 -4.67 -2.90 -4.23
CA PHE A 169 -3.76 -1.87 -4.74
C PHE A 169 -2.80 -1.35 -3.67
N ARG A 170 -3.04 -1.68 -2.39
CA ARG A 170 -2.21 -1.26 -1.26
C ARG A 170 -1.94 0.24 -1.23
N GLY A 171 -2.95 1.03 -1.63
CA GLY A 171 -2.91 2.49 -1.59
C GLY A 171 -3.10 3.03 -0.18
N ASN A 172 -2.51 4.18 0.13
CA ASN A 172 -2.60 4.80 1.45
C ASN A 172 -3.87 5.65 1.60
N ILE A 173 -4.09 6.59 0.70
CA ILE A 173 -5.22 7.51 0.74
C ILE A 173 -6.15 7.19 -0.43
N TRP A 174 -7.42 7.05 -0.15
CA TRP A 174 -8.45 6.79 -1.13
C TRP A 174 -9.45 7.93 -1.12
N ILE A 175 -9.70 8.49 -2.29
CA ILE A 175 -10.51 9.69 -2.50
C ILE A 175 -11.66 9.43 -3.47
N ARG A 176 -12.66 10.31 -3.43
CA ARG A 176 -13.66 10.48 -4.49
C ARG A 176 -13.47 11.80 -5.19
N THR A 177 -13.24 11.70 -6.49
CA THR A 177 -13.02 12.86 -7.38
C THR A 177 -14.28 13.25 -8.15
N GLY A 178 -15.25 12.32 -8.24
CA GLY A 178 -16.42 12.45 -9.12
C GLY A 178 -16.13 12.16 -10.60
N LYS A 179 -14.84 11.93 -10.98
CA LYS A 179 -14.41 11.60 -12.33
C LYS A 179 -13.30 10.53 -12.25
N PRO A 180 -13.43 9.37 -12.92
CA PRO A 180 -12.36 8.39 -13.00
C PRO A 180 -11.08 8.98 -13.61
N TRP A 181 -9.93 8.55 -13.09
CA TRP A 181 -8.59 8.88 -13.57
C TRP A 181 -8.19 10.35 -13.45
N ALA A 182 -8.99 11.18 -12.74
CA ALA A 182 -8.70 12.61 -12.56
C ALA A 182 -7.38 12.84 -11.80
N GLU A 183 -6.99 11.92 -10.91
CA GLU A 183 -5.74 11.97 -10.15
C GLU A 183 -4.49 11.98 -11.03
N PHE A 184 -4.58 11.51 -12.28
CA PHE A 184 -3.47 11.50 -13.23
C PHE A 184 -3.12 12.87 -13.75
N ASP A 185 -4.11 13.76 -13.83
CA ASP A 185 -3.92 15.14 -14.30
C ASP A 185 -3.14 16.00 -13.27
N TRP A 186 -2.95 15.48 -12.04
CA TRP A 186 -2.28 16.20 -10.95
C TRP A 186 -0.77 15.96 -10.88
N VAL A 187 -0.22 15.11 -11.74
CA VAL A 187 1.23 14.85 -11.76
C VAL A 187 2.00 16.15 -12.03
N GLY A 188 2.90 16.49 -11.11
CA GLY A 188 3.64 17.75 -11.14
C GLY A 188 2.99 18.87 -10.34
N GLU A 189 1.75 18.72 -9.84
CA GLU A 189 1.03 19.74 -9.09
C GLU A 189 1.21 19.61 -7.56
N LEU A 190 0.91 20.69 -6.86
CA LEU A 190 0.72 20.70 -5.41
C LEU A 190 -0.78 20.58 -5.13
N ILE A 191 -1.12 19.64 -4.27
CA ILE A 191 -2.48 19.47 -3.75
C ILE A 191 -2.49 19.73 -2.25
N LYS A 192 -3.63 20.18 -1.75
CA LYS A 192 -3.81 20.51 -0.34
C LYS A 192 -4.94 19.70 0.26
N ILE A 193 -4.70 19.14 1.44
CA ILE A 193 -5.70 18.42 2.25
C ILE A 193 -5.64 19.02 3.65
N ASP A 194 -6.65 19.80 4.02
CA ASP A 194 -6.63 20.65 5.23
C ASP A 194 -5.35 21.52 5.25
N GLU A 195 -4.48 21.36 6.28
CA GLU A 195 -3.18 22.05 6.35
C GLU A 195 -2.03 21.32 5.64
N VAL A 196 -2.24 20.09 5.22
CA VAL A 196 -1.21 19.25 4.57
C VAL A 196 -1.05 19.65 3.11
N GLU A 197 0.19 19.86 2.68
CA GLU A 197 0.51 19.98 1.26
C GLU A 197 1.27 18.76 0.76
N LEU A 198 0.82 18.21 -0.36
CA LEU A 198 1.42 17.07 -1.04
C LEU A 198 1.84 17.48 -2.45
N LYS A 199 3.08 17.15 -2.83
CA LYS A 199 3.51 17.21 -4.23
C LYS A 199 3.19 15.90 -4.89
N VAL A 200 2.38 15.88 -5.92
CA VAL A 200 2.16 14.72 -6.77
C VAL A 200 3.39 14.54 -7.65
N VAL A 201 4.02 13.36 -7.56
CA VAL A 201 5.33 13.11 -8.18
C VAL A 201 5.19 12.36 -9.48
N ASP A 202 4.45 11.23 -9.47
CA ASP A 202 4.33 10.35 -10.62
C ASP A 202 3.09 9.45 -10.48
N ARG A 203 2.68 8.81 -11.57
CA ARG A 203 1.69 7.73 -11.57
C ARG A 203 2.29 6.46 -10.98
N ILE A 204 1.44 5.57 -10.48
CA ILE A 204 1.87 4.29 -9.91
C ILE A 204 1.69 3.19 -10.95
N GLU A 205 2.78 2.77 -11.57
CA GLU A 205 2.78 1.55 -12.40
C GLU A 205 2.49 0.33 -11.54
N ARG A 206 1.53 -0.50 -11.94
CA ARG A 206 1.06 -1.65 -11.17
C ARG A 206 1.71 -2.94 -11.63
N CYS A 207 1.97 -3.81 -10.65
CA CYS A 207 2.53 -5.14 -10.86
C CYS A 207 1.49 -6.24 -10.62
N ASN A 208 1.86 -7.49 -10.84
CA ASN A 208 0.98 -8.65 -10.67
C ASN A 208 0.37 -8.81 -9.26
N ALA A 209 0.84 -8.09 -8.25
CA ALA A 209 0.24 -8.12 -6.92
C ALA A 209 -1.25 -7.73 -6.94
N THR A 210 -1.64 -6.81 -7.82
CA THR A 210 -3.03 -6.35 -7.96
C THR A 210 -3.98 -7.38 -8.57
N LYS A 211 -3.47 -8.49 -9.12
CA LYS A 211 -4.29 -9.61 -9.61
C LYS A 211 -4.91 -10.44 -8.49
N THR A 212 -4.43 -10.28 -7.27
CA THR A 212 -4.75 -11.15 -6.13
C THR A 212 -5.94 -10.62 -5.35
N ASN A 213 -6.90 -11.50 -5.07
CA ASN A 213 -7.94 -11.27 -4.08
C ASN A 213 -7.33 -11.32 -2.67
N THR A 214 -7.51 -10.24 -1.90
CA THR A 214 -6.86 -10.09 -0.59
C THR A 214 -7.50 -10.93 0.53
N LYS A 215 -8.64 -11.56 0.29
CA LYS A 215 -9.28 -12.49 1.25
C LYS A 215 -8.80 -13.92 1.09
N THR A 216 -8.46 -14.31 -0.14
CA THR A 216 -8.10 -15.70 -0.46
C THR A 216 -6.62 -15.92 -0.76
N GLY A 217 -5.87 -14.83 -1.02
CA GLY A 217 -4.48 -14.93 -1.47
C GLY A 217 -4.31 -15.57 -2.85
N GLN A 218 -5.38 -15.60 -3.67
CA GLN A 218 -5.37 -16.22 -4.99
C GLN A 218 -5.62 -15.18 -6.09
N HIS A 219 -5.04 -15.38 -7.26
CA HIS A 219 -5.36 -14.56 -8.43
C HIS A 219 -6.81 -14.82 -8.88
N ASN A 220 -7.59 -13.75 -9.02
CA ASN A 220 -8.95 -13.82 -9.48
C ASN A 220 -9.28 -12.82 -10.61
N CYS A 221 -8.36 -11.88 -10.91
CA CYS A 221 -8.56 -10.87 -11.94
C CYS A 221 -7.22 -10.43 -12.54
N ASP A 222 -7.08 -10.46 -13.86
CA ASP A 222 -5.88 -9.91 -14.51
C ASP A 222 -6.00 -8.39 -14.70
N THR A 223 -5.88 -7.66 -13.59
CA THR A 223 -5.96 -6.20 -13.56
C THR A 223 -4.96 -5.53 -14.49
N ILE A 224 -3.75 -6.10 -14.64
CA ILE A 224 -2.71 -5.55 -15.53
C ILE A 224 -3.13 -5.64 -16.99
N LYS A 225 -3.66 -6.80 -17.40
CA LYS A 225 -4.17 -6.97 -18.76
C LYS A 225 -5.32 -6.00 -19.04
N ILE A 226 -6.24 -5.83 -18.08
CA ILE A 226 -7.40 -4.92 -18.24
C ILE A 226 -6.93 -3.47 -18.35
N LEU A 227 -5.99 -3.02 -17.50
CA LEU A 227 -5.42 -1.67 -17.58
C LEU A 227 -4.79 -1.42 -18.97
N ASN A 228 -3.96 -2.34 -19.45
CA ASN A 228 -3.35 -2.22 -20.77
C ASN A 228 -4.38 -2.23 -21.92
N ASP A 229 -5.31 -3.18 -21.91
CA ASP A 229 -6.23 -3.40 -23.04
C ASP A 229 -7.35 -2.36 -23.10
N ARG A 230 -7.77 -1.80 -21.96
CA ARG A 230 -8.93 -0.89 -21.87
C ARG A 230 -8.57 0.56 -21.64
N PHE A 231 -7.38 0.84 -21.09
CA PHE A 231 -6.96 2.19 -20.73
C PHE A 231 -5.63 2.60 -21.39
N ASN A 232 -4.93 1.70 -22.08
CA ASN A 232 -3.63 1.92 -22.73
C ASN A 232 -2.52 2.34 -21.76
N HIS A 233 -2.59 1.90 -20.51
CA HIS A 233 -1.56 2.09 -19.49
C HIS A 233 -1.64 0.97 -18.44
N GLN A 234 -0.63 0.89 -17.56
CA GLN A 234 -0.55 -0.06 -16.45
C GLN A 234 -0.65 0.65 -15.09
N ASP A 235 -1.01 1.93 -15.11
CA ASP A 235 -1.01 2.78 -13.92
C ASP A 235 -2.33 2.74 -13.16
N PHE A 236 -2.25 2.94 -11.82
CA PHE A 236 -3.40 3.16 -10.97
C PHE A 236 -3.00 3.96 -9.72
N GLY A 237 -3.56 5.17 -9.55
CA GLY A 237 -3.21 6.11 -8.48
C GLY A 237 -1.89 6.84 -8.73
N VAL A 238 -1.51 7.69 -7.79
CA VAL A 238 -0.33 8.56 -7.87
C VAL A 238 0.51 8.51 -6.60
N TYR A 239 1.82 8.67 -6.75
CA TYR A 239 2.75 8.87 -5.66
C TYR A 239 2.84 10.34 -5.28
N CYS A 240 2.84 10.61 -3.97
CA CYS A 240 2.99 11.95 -3.42
C CYS A 240 4.14 12.01 -2.40
N SER A 241 4.70 13.22 -2.25
CA SER A 241 5.67 13.56 -1.20
C SER A 241 5.11 14.70 -0.35
N VAL A 242 5.17 14.57 0.97
CA VAL A 242 4.70 15.59 1.91
C VAL A 242 5.60 16.81 1.84
N ARG A 243 5.02 17.99 1.58
CA ARG A 243 5.70 19.30 1.54
C ARG A 243 5.43 20.12 2.78
N ALA A 244 4.18 20.18 3.23
CA ALA A 244 3.81 20.76 4.52
C ALA A 244 3.18 19.67 5.39
N PRO A 245 3.60 19.55 6.67
CA PRO A 245 3.07 18.55 7.59
C PRO A 245 1.70 18.95 8.10
N GLY A 246 0.96 18.00 8.68
CA GLY A 246 -0.33 18.21 9.30
C GLY A 246 -1.06 16.91 9.55
N THR A 247 -2.33 16.99 9.93
CA THR A 247 -3.18 15.82 10.18
C THR A 247 -4.29 15.77 9.14
N ILE A 248 -4.45 14.65 8.48
CA ILE A 248 -5.58 14.35 7.60
C ILE A 248 -6.52 13.34 8.24
N ARG A 249 -7.81 13.39 7.87
CA ARG A 249 -8.87 12.54 8.42
C ARG A 249 -9.78 12.05 7.30
N ILE A 250 -10.57 11.03 7.60
CA ILE A 250 -11.74 10.68 6.79
C ILE A 250 -12.63 11.92 6.67
N ASN A 251 -13.16 12.17 5.49
CA ASN A 251 -13.92 13.35 5.09
C ASN A 251 -13.11 14.66 4.99
N SER A 252 -11.79 14.68 5.21
CA SER A 252 -10.96 15.83 4.86
C SER A 252 -11.10 16.15 3.37
N VAL A 253 -11.15 17.45 3.05
CA VAL A 253 -11.34 17.94 1.68
C VAL A 253 -9.99 18.16 1.01
N LEU A 254 -9.86 17.62 -0.21
CA LEU A 254 -8.73 17.87 -1.08
C LEU A 254 -9.05 19.00 -2.07
N SER A 255 -8.14 19.94 -2.20
CA SER A 255 -8.16 21.01 -3.19
C SER A 255 -6.92 21.00 -4.08
N LEU A 256 -7.10 21.35 -5.32
CA LEU A 256 -6.01 21.66 -6.27
C LEU A 256 -5.68 23.15 -6.10
N ASN A 257 -4.39 23.50 -6.06
CA ASN A 257 -3.95 24.89 -5.97
C ASN A 257 -4.04 25.57 -7.32
#